data_f50d869d98241f2fbad0f6c4dd42c2af
#
_entry.id   f50d869d98241f2fbad0f6c4dd42c2af
#
_cell.length_a   1.000
_cell.length_b   1.000
_cell.length_c   1.000
_cell.angle_alpha   90.00
_cell.angle_beta   90.00
_cell.angle_gamma   90.00
#
_symmetry.space_group_name_H-M   'P 1'
#
loop_
_entity.id
_entity.type
_entity.pdbx_description
1 polymer ?
#
loop_
_entity_poly.entity_id
_entity_poly.type
_entity_poly.pdbx_seq_one_letter_code
_entity_poly.pdbx_strand_id
1 'polypeptide(L)'
;MKTIFLMRHGETLFNVMDVNQRQCDSPLTENGINQALAAKEWFKAHKIHFDSVYSSTAEHACDTAWLVSGMPYERKKELKEIFLGTKEASSNSENPQYPYGDYFVRFGGEDLDAFTDRIYDAVREIAREDAGETILIVTHGMAM
;
A
#
# COMPACT_ATOMS: atom_id res chain seq x y z
N MET A 1 4.39 24.07 4.12
CA MET A 1 3.51 23.04 4.77
C MET A 1 3.58 21.76 3.95
N LYS A 2 3.92 20.65 4.61
CA LYS A 2 4.09 19.37 3.93
C LYS A 2 2.74 18.71 3.65
N THR A 3 2.53 18.23 2.42
CA THR A 3 1.32 17.51 2.00
C THR A 3 1.71 16.07 1.63
N ILE A 4 1.06 15.09 2.25
CA ILE A 4 1.27 13.68 1.95
C ILE A 4 0.00 13.12 1.32
N PHE A 5 0.13 12.56 0.14
CA PHE A 5 -0.91 11.79 -0.53
C PHE A 5 -0.67 10.31 -0.24
N LEU A 6 -1.59 9.72 0.53
CA LEU A 6 -1.63 8.28 0.75
C LEU A 6 -2.52 7.64 -0.31
N MET A 7 -2.01 6.63 -0.99
CA MET A 7 -2.72 5.97 -2.07
C MET A 7 -2.63 4.46 -1.94
N ARG A 8 -3.76 3.78 -2.13
CA ARG A 8 -3.79 2.33 -2.30
C ARG A 8 -3.30 1.96 -3.70
N HIS A 9 -2.60 0.82 -3.83
CA HIS A 9 -2.26 0.23 -5.12
C HIS A 9 -3.49 -0.05 -5.99
N GLY A 10 -3.29 -0.19 -7.30
CA GLY A 10 -4.33 -0.58 -8.24
C GLY A 10 -4.81 -2.03 -8.02
N GLU A 11 -5.96 -2.37 -8.63
CA GLU A 11 -6.52 -3.72 -8.56
C GLU A 11 -5.52 -4.78 -9.01
N THR A 12 -5.45 -5.88 -8.27
CA THR A 12 -4.57 -7.01 -8.55
C THR A 12 -5.37 -8.27 -8.87
N LEU A 13 -4.68 -9.27 -9.42
CA LEU A 13 -5.28 -10.58 -9.69
C LEU A 13 -5.90 -11.20 -8.43
N PHE A 14 -5.22 -11.12 -7.28
CA PHE A 14 -5.75 -11.65 -6.02
C PHE A 14 -6.96 -10.88 -5.51
N ASN A 15 -7.08 -9.58 -5.82
CA ASN A 15 -8.30 -8.84 -5.52
C ASN A 15 -9.49 -9.41 -6.30
N VAL A 16 -9.31 -9.69 -7.59
CA VAL A 16 -10.36 -10.28 -8.45
C VAL A 16 -10.73 -11.71 -8.00
N MET A 17 -9.75 -12.47 -7.55
CA MET A 17 -9.95 -13.85 -7.08
C MET A 17 -10.53 -13.92 -5.65
N ASP A 18 -10.71 -12.80 -4.97
CA ASP A 18 -11.12 -12.71 -3.56
C ASP A 18 -10.21 -13.52 -2.62
N VAL A 19 -8.91 -13.39 -2.85
CA VAL A 19 -7.84 -14.05 -2.09
C VAL A 19 -7.09 -13.05 -1.24
N ASN A 20 -6.71 -13.47 -0.05
CA ASN A 20 -5.88 -12.69 0.86
C ASN A 20 -4.56 -12.31 0.20
N GLN A 21 -4.43 -11.05 -0.18
CA GLN A 21 -3.20 -10.46 -0.65
C GLN A 21 -2.77 -9.40 0.35
N ARG A 22 -1.96 -9.80 1.30
CA ARG A 22 -1.44 -8.88 2.30
C ARG A 22 0.05 -8.62 2.04
N GLN A 23 0.92 -9.56 2.37
CA GLN A 23 2.33 -9.45 2.02
C GLN A 23 2.77 -10.37 0.87
N CYS A 24 1.98 -11.37 0.49
CA CYS A 24 2.15 -12.07 -0.78
C CYS A 24 1.81 -11.13 -1.96
N ASP A 25 2.22 -11.49 -3.15
CA ASP A 25 2.11 -10.63 -4.32
C ASP A 25 1.31 -11.28 -5.46
N SER A 26 0.66 -10.45 -6.23
CA SER A 26 0.07 -10.79 -7.53
C SER A 26 0.09 -9.56 -8.43
N PRO A 27 0.13 -9.73 -9.77
CA PRO A 27 0.25 -8.60 -10.67
C PRO A 27 -0.98 -7.70 -10.66
N LEU A 28 -0.79 -6.44 -11.05
CA LEU A 28 -1.90 -5.55 -11.40
C LEU A 28 -2.71 -6.14 -12.55
N THR A 29 -4.02 -6.03 -12.47
CA THR A 29 -4.91 -6.29 -13.61
C THR A 29 -4.86 -5.13 -14.60
N GLU A 30 -5.41 -5.32 -15.81
CA GLU A 30 -5.60 -4.22 -16.76
C GLU A 30 -6.42 -3.09 -16.12
N ASN A 31 -7.46 -3.42 -15.35
CA ASN A 31 -8.23 -2.44 -14.59
C ASN A 31 -7.36 -1.71 -13.56
N GLY A 32 -6.49 -2.43 -12.83
CA GLY A 32 -5.57 -1.83 -11.86
C GLY A 32 -4.58 -0.85 -12.50
N ILE A 33 -4.07 -1.19 -13.69
CA ILE A 33 -3.22 -0.30 -14.48
C ILE A 33 -4.00 0.96 -14.88
N ASN A 34 -5.23 0.79 -15.38
CA ASN A 34 -6.09 1.92 -15.75
C ASN A 34 -6.44 2.81 -14.57
N GLN A 35 -6.66 2.24 -13.39
CA GLN A 35 -6.86 3.00 -12.15
C GLN A 35 -5.63 3.87 -11.81
N ALA A 36 -4.44 3.32 -11.91
CA ALA A 36 -3.20 4.06 -11.68
C ALA A 36 -3.01 5.19 -12.69
N LEU A 37 -3.28 4.94 -13.97
CA LEU A 37 -3.19 5.94 -15.02
C LEU A 37 -4.26 7.04 -14.86
N ALA A 38 -5.46 6.70 -14.42
CA ALA A 38 -6.51 7.68 -14.11
C ALA A 38 -6.09 8.58 -12.93
N ALA A 39 -5.47 8.02 -11.90
CA ALA A 39 -4.91 8.80 -10.79
C ALA A 39 -3.82 9.76 -11.28
N LYS A 40 -2.92 9.31 -12.15
CA LYS A 40 -1.90 10.16 -12.77
C LYS A 40 -2.52 11.37 -13.49
N GLU A 41 -3.55 11.14 -14.30
CA GLU A 41 -4.22 12.23 -15.02
C GLU A 41 -4.95 13.18 -14.05
N TRP A 42 -5.51 12.64 -12.97
CA TRP A 42 -6.12 13.45 -11.93
C TRP A 42 -5.11 14.40 -11.25
N PHE A 43 -3.95 13.88 -10.84
CA PHE A 43 -2.89 14.70 -10.24
C PHE A 43 -2.40 15.77 -11.22
N LYS A 44 -2.21 15.41 -12.48
CA LYS A 44 -1.81 16.33 -13.55
C LYS A 44 -2.84 17.44 -13.75
N ALA A 45 -4.12 17.11 -13.82
CA ALA A 45 -5.21 18.08 -13.99
C ALA A 45 -5.29 19.07 -12.83
N HIS A 46 -4.94 18.64 -11.61
CA HIS A 46 -4.90 19.47 -10.42
C HIS A 46 -3.54 20.16 -10.21
N LYS A 47 -2.61 20.04 -11.17
CA LYS A 47 -1.26 20.65 -11.13
C LYS A 47 -0.47 20.24 -9.88
N ILE A 48 -0.68 19.01 -9.41
CA ILE A 48 0.05 18.43 -8.29
C ILE A 48 1.31 17.78 -8.83
N HIS A 49 2.46 18.20 -8.32
CA HIS A 49 3.77 17.64 -8.63
C HIS A 49 4.37 17.07 -7.35
N PHE A 50 4.88 15.87 -7.41
CA PHE A 50 5.52 15.23 -6.27
C PHE A 50 7.00 15.59 -6.21
N ASP A 51 7.49 15.90 -5.03
CA ASP A 51 8.92 16.04 -4.76
C ASP A 51 9.56 14.70 -4.47
N SER A 52 8.82 13.81 -3.81
CA SER A 52 9.27 12.47 -3.41
C SER A 52 8.14 11.44 -3.54
N VAL A 53 8.52 10.22 -3.86
CA VAL A 53 7.59 9.09 -3.99
C VAL A 53 8.11 7.90 -3.19
N TYR A 54 7.25 7.32 -2.39
CA TYR A 54 7.50 6.12 -1.61
C TYR A 54 6.51 5.02 -1.96
N SER A 55 6.96 3.78 -1.84
CA SER A 55 6.10 2.61 -2.03
C SER A 55 6.42 1.55 -0.98
N SER A 56 5.45 0.72 -0.66
CA SER A 56 5.77 -0.56 -0.01
C SER A 56 6.67 -1.39 -0.94
N THR A 57 7.24 -2.47 -0.42
CA THR A 57 8.11 -3.32 -1.23
C THR A 57 7.36 -4.34 -2.10
N ALA A 58 6.02 -4.40 -2.01
CA ALA A 58 5.20 -5.25 -2.88
C ALA A 58 5.28 -4.75 -4.34
N GLU A 59 5.45 -5.68 -5.29
CA GLU A 59 5.61 -5.34 -6.70
C GLU A 59 4.41 -4.54 -7.23
N HIS A 60 3.18 -4.96 -6.93
CA HIS A 60 1.98 -4.25 -7.36
C HIS A 60 1.87 -2.81 -6.82
N ALA A 61 2.40 -2.54 -5.63
CA ALA A 61 2.47 -1.18 -5.10
C ALA A 61 3.56 -0.36 -5.78
N CYS A 62 4.72 -0.97 -6.05
CA CYS A 62 5.82 -0.36 -6.80
C CYS A 62 5.38 0.00 -8.22
N ASP A 63 4.71 -0.90 -8.92
CA ASP A 63 4.19 -0.68 -10.27
C ASP A 63 3.16 0.45 -10.27
N THR A 64 2.27 0.48 -9.27
CA THR A 64 1.31 1.58 -9.11
C THR A 64 2.04 2.91 -8.91
N ALA A 65 3.04 2.98 -8.03
CA ALA A 65 3.81 4.19 -7.77
C ALA A 65 4.47 4.72 -9.05
N TRP A 66 5.06 3.84 -9.84
CA TRP A 66 5.66 4.19 -11.13
C TRP A 66 4.62 4.70 -12.13
N LEU A 67 3.51 3.98 -12.30
CA LEU A 67 2.46 4.35 -13.24
C LEU A 67 1.84 5.72 -12.91
N VAL A 68 1.65 6.01 -11.62
CA VAL A 68 1.06 7.28 -11.16
C VAL A 68 2.04 8.42 -11.30
N SER A 69 3.27 8.27 -10.83
CA SER A 69 4.22 9.38 -10.72
C SER A 69 5.12 9.55 -11.92
N GLY A 70 5.52 8.45 -12.58
CA GLY A 70 6.57 8.46 -13.59
C GLY A 70 7.94 8.85 -13.04
N MET A 71 8.14 8.76 -11.73
CA MET A 71 9.34 9.18 -11.01
C MET A 71 10.02 7.99 -10.32
N PRO A 72 11.34 8.07 -10.07
CA PRO A 72 11.99 7.16 -9.13
C PRO A 72 11.29 7.20 -7.76
N TYR A 73 11.22 6.06 -7.10
CA TYR A 73 10.57 5.94 -5.80
C TYR A 73 11.45 5.15 -4.82
N GLU A 74 11.30 5.45 -3.53
CA GLU A 74 11.95 4.73 -2.45
C GLU A 74 11.02 3.62 -1.93
N ARG A 75 11.59 2.42 -1.71
CA ARG A 75 10.86 1.26 -1.17
C ARG A 75 11.06 1.16 0.33
N LYS A 76 9.96 1.11 1.07
CA LYS A 76 9.94 0.97 2.54
C LYS A 76 9.20 -0.31 2.94
N LYS A 77 9.88 -1.22 3.63
CA LYS A 77 9.29 -2.46 4.17
C LYS A 77 8.15 -2.16 5.15
N GLU A 78 8.32 -1.09 5.90
CA GLU A 78 7.41 -0.65 6.94
C GLU A 78 6.04 -0.25 6.38
N LEU A 79 5.96 0.04 5.07
CA LEU A 79 4.71 0.35 4.36
C LEU A 79 3.97 -0.89 3.86
N LYS A 80 4.45 -2.10 4.12
CA LYS A 80 3.75 -3.33 3.72
C LYS A 80 2.41 -3.47 4.44
N GLU A 81 1.47 -4.17 3.79
CA GLU A 81 0.20 -4.57 4.39
C GLU A 81 0.42 -5.47 5.61
N ILE A 82 -0.62 -5.63 6.42
CA ILE A 82 -0.60 -6.58 7.53
C ILE A 82 -0.20 -7.97 7.04
N PHE A 83 0.67 -8.65 7.80
CA PHE A 83 1.07 -10.03 7.48
C PHE A 83 0.11 -11.03 8.13
N LEU A 84 -0.41 -11.96 7.35
CA LEU A 84 -1.35 -12.98 7.84
C LEU A 84 -0.68 -14.33 8.13
N GLY A 85 0.66 -14.40 8.06
CA GLY A 85 1.39 -15.65 8.26
C GLY A 85 0.98 -16.72 7.25
N THR A 86 0.68 -17.93 7.72
CA THR A 86 0.27 -19.04 6.85
C THR A 86 -1.12 -18.86 6.22
N LYS A 87 -1.86 -17.80 6.57
CA LYS A 87 -3.13 -17.43 5.94
C LYS A 87 -2.98 -16.50 4.73
N GLU A 88 -1.77 -16.13 4.37
CA GLU A 88 -1.50 -15.48 3.08
C GLU A 88 -2.00 -16.37 1.93
N ALA A 89 -2.57 -15.75 0.89
CA ALA A 89 -3.15 -16.42 -0.28
C ALA A 89 -4.34 -17.36 0.01
N SER A 90 -4.89 -17.39 1.22
CA SER A 90 -6.16 -18.08 1.50
C SER A 90 -7.35 -17.24 1.06
N SER A 91 -8.54 -17.85 1.00
CA SER A 91 -9.77 -17.12 0.67
C SER A 91 -10.09 -16.04 1.72
N ASN A 92 -10.51 -14.86 1.27
CA ASN A 92 -10.99 -13.82 2.17
C ASN A 92 -12.20 -14.27 3.01
N SER A 93 -13.01 -15.21 2.51
CA SER A 93 -14.14 -15.76 3.24
C SER A 93 -13.75 -16.51 4.52
N GLU A 94 -12.49 -16.91 4.65
CA GLU A 94 -11.97 -17.57 5.86
C GLU A 94 -11.54 -16.59 6.94
N ASN A 95 -11.52 -15.31 6.66
CA ASN A 95 -11.10 -14.30 7.62
C ASN A 95 -12.17 -14.10 8.69
N PRO A 96 -11.76 -13.80 9.94
CA PRO A 96 -12.69 -13.39 10.97
C PRO A 96 -13.30 -12.04 10.65
N GLN A 97 -14.36 -11.68 11.38
CA GLN A 97 -14.92 -10.33 11.31
C GLN A 97 -13.90 -9.30 11.82
N TYR A 98 -13.78 -8.19 11.10
CA TYR A 98 -12.94 -7.06 11.54
C TYR A 98 -13.56 -6.39 12.79
N PRO A 99 -12.76 -5.93 13.78
CA PRO A 99 -11.30 -5.88 13.78
C PRO A 99 -10.64 -7.24 14.14
N TYR A 100 -9.48 -7.51 13.54
CA TYR A 100 -8.79 -8.81 13.65
C TYR A 100 -8.08 -9.03 14.99
N GLY A 101 -7.70 -7.95 15.69
CA GLY A 101 -6.90 -8.05 16.91
C GLY A 101 -5.63 -8.87 16.68
N ASP A 102 -5.41 -9.87 17.51
CA ASP A 102 -4.27 -10.79 17.46
C ASP A 102 -4.56 -12.10 16.69
N TYR A 103 -5.70 -12.18 16.01
CA TYR A 103 -6.15 -13.43 15.37
C TYR A 103 -5.07 -14.10 14.51
N PHE A 104 -4.32 -13.33 13.74
CA PHE A 104 -3.32 -13.85 12.81
C PHE A 104 -1.98 -14.21 13.47
N VAL A 105 -1.74 -13.81 14.71
CA VAL A 105 -0.50 -14.11 15.44
C VAL A 105 -0.28 -15.62 15.56
N ARG A 106 -1.32 -16.40 15.83
CA ARG A 106 -1.26 -17.87 15.89
C ARG A 106 -0.85 -18.55 14.58
N PHE A 107 -0.96 -17.83 13.45
CA PHE A 107 -0.54 -18.27 12.13
C PHE A 107 0.82 -17.70 11.71
N GLY A 108 1.54 -17.06 12.62
CA GLY A 108 2.82 -16.39 12.34
C GLY A 108 2.66 -14.99 11.71
N GLY A 109 1.44 -14.46 11.72
CA GLY A 109 1.14 -13.11 11.22
C GLY A 109 1.31 -12.02 12.27
N GLU A 110 0.90 -10.81 11.91
CA GLU A 110 0.98 -9.63 12.78
C GLU A 110 -0.27 -9.46 13.65
N ASP A 111 -0.08 -8.87 14.82
CA ASP A 111 -1.12 -8.24 15.60
C ASP A 111 -1.57 -6.94 14.93
N LEU A 112 -2.87 -6.62 14.99
CA LEU A 112 -3.43 -5.45 14.32
C LEU A 112 -2.90 -4.13 14.87
N ASP A 113 -2.71 -4.04 16.19
CA ASP A 113 -2.21 -2.80 16.82
C ASP A 113 -0.73 -2.61 16.46
N ALA A 114 0.08 -3.67 16.51
CA ALA A 114 1.48 -3.63 16.10
C ALA A 114 1.64 -3.23 14.61
N PHE A 115 0.76 -3.74 13.74
CA PHE A 115 0.72 -3.33 12.34
C PHE A 115 0.38 -1.83 12.20
N THR A 116 -0.63 -1.36 12.91
CA THR A 116 -1.06 0.04 12.88
C THR A 116 0.08 0.96 13.32
N ASP A 117 0.76 0.63 14.42
CA ASP A 117 1.92 1.38 14.91
C ASP A 117 3.04 1.42 13.88
N ARG A 118 3.33 0.30 13.23
CA ARG A 118 4.37 0.20 12.20
C ARG A 118 4.09 1.14 11.02
N ILE A 119 2.85 1.15 10.52
CA ILE A 119 2.46 2.04 9.42
C ILE A 119 2.51 3.51 9.85
N TYR A 120 1.96 3.82 11.02
CA TYR A 120 1.97 5.18 11.55
C TYR A 120 3.39 5.72 11.70
N ASP A 121 4.28 4.94 12.30
CA ASP A 121 5.67 5.33 12.49
C ASP A 121 6.40 5.51 11.14
N ALA A 122 6.15 4.65 10.16
CA ALA A 122 6.73 4.77 8.82
C ALA A 122 6.31 6.07 8.12
N VAL A 123 5.02 6.41 8.14
CA VAL A 123 4.51 7.65 7.52
C VAL A 123 5.05 8.87 8.27
N ARG A 124 5.10 8.80 9.59
CA ARG A 124 5.64 9.87 10.43
C ARG A 124 7.15 10.10 10.21
N GLU A 125 7.91 9.02 10.04
CA GLU A 125 9.34 9.11 9.71
C GLU A 125 9.54 9.80 8.35
N ILE A 126 8.82 9.36 7.31
CA ILE A 126 8.85 10.00 6.00
C ILE A 126 8.50 11.49 6.12
N ALA A 127 7.42 11.81 6.84
CA ALA A 127 6.99 13.19 7.03
C ALA A 127 8.06 14.08 7.69
N ARG A 128 8.87 13.50 8.59
CA ARG A 128 9.91 14.21 9.34
C ARG A 128 11.20 14.32 8.56
N GLU A 129 11.61 13.27 7.85
CA GLU A 129 12.96 13.15 7.29
C GLU A 129 13.06 13.61 5.82
N ASP A 130 11.99 13.44 5.05
CA ASP A 130 11.96 13.89 3.66
C ASP A 130 11.97 15.42 3.59
N ALA A 131 12.80 15.98 2.71
CA ALA A 131 12.89 17.42 2.51
C ALA A 131 11.79 17.99 1.61
N GLY A 132 11.10 17.14 0.84
CA GLY A 132 10.03 17.55 -0.07
C GLY A 132 8.78 18.06 0.66
N GLU A 133 8.02 18.89 -0.02
CA GLU A 133 6.77 19.45 0.49
C GLU A 133 5.55 18.62 0.03
N THR A 134 5.63 17.98 -1.14
CA THR A 134 4.55 17.18 -1.73
C THR A 134 5.02 15.75 -1.94
N ILE A 135 4.52 14.82 -1.15
CA ILE A 135 4.99 13.44 -1.10
C ILE A 135 3.85 12.49 -1.49
N LEU A 136 4.13 11.53 -2.38
CA LEU A 136 3.24 10.41 -2.66
C LEU A 136 3.72 9.17 -1.91
N ILE A 137 2.82 8.50 -1.21
CA ILE A 137 3.06 7.19 -0.59
C ILE A 137 2.05 6.19 -1.13
N VAL A 138 2.52 5.16 -1.83
CA VAL A 138 1.68 4.06 -2.32
C VAL A 138 1.81 2.87 -1.38
N THR A 139 0.69 2.46 -0.82
CA THR A 139 0.58 1.39 0.17
C THR A 139 -0.69 0.55 -0.07
N HIS A 140 -1.28 0.00 0.95
CA HIS A 140 -2.33 -1.01 0.89
C HIS A 140 -3.61 -0.56 1.59
N GLY A 141 -4.70 -1.32 1.39
CA GLY A 141 -6.03 -0.90 1.87
C GLY A 141 -6.16 -0.79 3.38
N MET A 142 -5.59 -1.72 4.14
CA MET A 142 -5.67 -1.66 5.60
C MET A 142 -4.64 -0.70 6.23
N ALA A 143 -3.58 -0.36 5.47
CA ALA A 143 -2.56 0.59 5.91
C ALA A 143 -3.03 2.06 5.85
N MET A 144 -4.18 2.32 5.28
CA MET A 144 -4.80 3.64 5.12
C MET A 144 -5.92 3.84 6.13
#